data_467f491366ba9a2a5162e1b33c2a512a
#
_entry.id   467f491366ba9a2a5162e1b33c2a512a
#
_cell.length_a   1.000
_cell.length_b   1.000
_cell.length_c   1.000
_cell.angle_alpha   90.00
_cell.angle_beta   90.00
_cell.angle_gamma   90.00
#
_symmetry.space_group_name_H-M   'P 1'
#
loop_
_entity.id
_entity.type
_entity.pdbx_description
1 polymer ?
#
loop_
_entity_poly.entity_id
_entity_poly.type
_entity_poly.pdbx_seq_one_letter_code
_entity_poly.pdbx_strand_id
1 'polypeptide(L)'
;MEILKADIEDHETLTSITKKSKAYWGFPEDILKEWEHLLTVTKDYIEKNKVYKLVQNNEIIGYYSYFFTDEKTIKLDNIFILPEFIGKGFGKILMNDFLKNTKQLDIDKITLDAEPNAEIFYKTFGFETIGKLESSIKDRYLPIMELQIENKNNS
;
A
#
# COMPACT_ATOMS: atom_id res chain seq x y z
N MET A 1 17.02 -8.05 7.58
CA MET A 1 15.77 -7.46 7.07
C MET A 1 15.00 -8.50 6.29
N GLU A 2 13.73 -8.68 6.61
CA GLU A 2 12.89 -9.70 5.98
C GLU A 2 11.49 -9.16 5.70
N ILE A 3 10.88 -9.65 4.62
CA ILE A 3 9.47 -9.39 4.34
C ILE A 3 8.74 -10.71 4.54
N LEU A 4 7.79 -10.71 5.47
CA LEU A 4 7.08 -11.90 5.92
C LEU A 4 5.57 -11.67 5.82
N LYS A 5 4.82 -12.77 5.65
CA LYS A 5 3.37 -12.66 5.72
C LYS A 5 2.98 -12.20 7.12
N ALA A 6 2.08 -11.21 7.19
CA ALA A 6 1.62 -10.70 8.48
C ALA A 6 0.75 -11.72 9.20
N ASP A 7 0.85 -11.74 10.52
CA ASP A 7 0.04 -12.55 11.42
C ASP A 7 -1.14 -11.69 11.89
N ILE A 8 -2.27 -12.30 12.21
CA ILE A 8 -3.43 -11.54 12.71
C ILE A 8 -3.10 -10.78 14.00
N GLU A 9 -2.14 -11.28 14.79
CA GLU A 9 -1.70 -10.58 16.00
C GLU A 9 -0.92 -9.30 15.72
N ASP A 10 -0.51 -9.06 14.48
CA ASP A 10 0.19 -7.84 14.10
C ASP A 10 -0.76 -6.64 13.88
N HIS A 11 -2.06 -6.82 14.03
CA HIS A 11 -3.05 -5.81 13.65
C HIS A 11 -2.85 -4.45 14.34
N GLU A 12 -2.50 -4.45 15.62
CA GLU A 12 -2.28 -3.20 16.35
C GLU A 12 -1.02 -2.47 15.88
N THR A 13 0.05 -3.22 15.60
CA THR A 13 1.29 -2.64 15.09
C THR A 13 1.08 -2.04 13.72
N LEU A 14 0.39 -2.75 12.83
CA LEU A 14 0.11 -2.25 11.48
C LEU A 14 -0.81 -1.01 11.51
N THR A 15 -1.78 -0.99 12.43
CA THR A 15 -2.62 0.18 12.64
C THR A 15 -1.79 1.38 13.08
N SER A 16 -0.87 1.16 14.03
CA SER A 16 0.03 2.22 14.51
C SER A 16 0.88 2.78 13.38
N ILE A 17 1.45 1.91 12.54
CA ILE A 17 2.26 2.34 11.39
C ILE A 17 1.43 3.19 10.44
N THR A 18 0.20 2.76 10.14
CA THR A 18 -0.69 3.48 9.24
C THR A 18 -1.00 4.88 9.77
N LYS A 19 -1.36 4.99 11.04
CA LYS A 19 -1.70 6.27 11.66
C LYS A 19 -0.49 7.21 11.74
N LYS A 20 0.67 6.69 12.14
CA LYS A 20 1.89 7.49 12.21
C LYS A 20 2.34 7.98 10.85
N SER A 21 2.23 7.14 9.83
CA SER A 21 2.59 7.50 8.46
C SER A 21 1.68 8.61 7.93
N LYS A 22 0.37 8.52 8.17
CA LYS A 22 -0.57 9.56 7.76
C LYS A 22 -0.32 10.87 8.51
N ALA A 23 -0.04 10.81 9.81
CA ALA A 23 0.26 12.00 10.60
C ALA A 23 1.53 12.70 10.10
N TYR A 24 2.53 11.93 9.68
CA TYR A 24 3.78 12.49 9.14
C TYR A 24 3.54 13.41 7.94
N TRP A 25 2.55 13.09 7.10
CA TRP A 25 2.25 13.87 5.90
C TRP A 25 1.42 15.13 6.19
N GLY A 26 1.20 15.46 7.46
CA GLY A 26 0.64 16.73 7.89
C GLY A 26 -0.88 16.81 7.90
N PHE A 27 -1.58 15.69 7.90
CA PHE A 27 -3.03 15.71 8.03
C PHE A 27 -3.42 16.17 9.42
N PRO A 28 -4.39 17.10 9.55
CA PRO A 28 -4.85 17.57 10.86
C PRO A 28 -5.40 16.42 11.72
N GLU A 29 -5.27 16.57 13.03
CA GLU A 29 -5.71 15.55 13.99
C GLU A 29 -7.20 15.24 13.88
N ASP A 30 -8.04 16.23 13.60
CA ASP A 30 -9.48 16.03 13.43
C ASP A 30 -9.80 15.17 12.21
N ILE A 31 -9.05 15.33 11.13
CA ILE A 31 -9.19 14.51 9.93
C ILE A 31 -8.73 13.08 10.21
N LEU A 32 -7.64 12.90 10.95
CA LEU A 32 -7.15 11.58 11.32
C LEU A 32 -8.17 10.83 12.19
N LYS A 33 -8.85 11.54 13.10
CA LYS A 33 -9.91 10.96 13.90
C LYS A 33 -11.13 10.55 13.07
N GLU A 34 -11.49 11.38 12.10
CA GLU A 34 -12.57 11.07 11.17
C GLU A 34 -12.26 9.82 10.34
N TRP A 35 -10.99 9.61 10.01
CA TRP A 35 -10.53 8.47 9.22
C TRP A 35 -10.16 7.25 10.07
N GLU A 36 -10.33 7.30 11.39
CA GLU A 36 -9.83 6.24 12.27
C GLU A 36 -10.22 4.84 11.83
N HIS A 37 -11.48 4.64 11.46
CA HIS A 37 -11.93 3.33 10.99
C HIS A 37 -11.28 2.91 9.66
N LEU A 38 -10.92 3.87 8.81
CA LEU A 38 -10.24 3.61 7.54
C LEU A 38 -8.76 3.30 7.75
N LEU A 39 -8.17 3.82 8.84
CA LEU A 39 -6.75 3.63 9.15
C LEU A 39 -6.52 2.42 10.05
N THR A 40 -7.56 1.79 10.54
CA THR A 40 -7.46 0.64 11.44
C THR A 40 -7.32 -0.65 10.64
N VAL A 41 -6.25 -1.39 10.92
CA VAL A 41 -6.04 -2.71 10.35
C VAL A 41 -6.56 -3.73 11.35
N THR A 42 -7.62 -4.44 10.98
CA THR A 42 -8.26 -5.41 11.86
C THR A 42 -7.68 -6.81 11.64
N LYS A 43 -7.91 -7.70 12.62
CA LYS A 43 -7.53 -9.12 12.47
C LYS A 43 -8.22 -9.74 11.26
N ASP A 44 -9.50 -9.40 11.05
CA ASP A 44 -10.30 -9.88 9.93
C ASP A 44 -9.69 -9.43 8.60
N TYR A 45 -9.24 -8.17 8.53
CA TYR A 45 -8.59 -7.65 7.33
C TYR A 45 -7.33 -8.45 6.98
N ILE A 46 -6.49 -8.73 7.98
CA ILE A 46 -5.24 -9.49 7.76
C ILE A 46 -5.56 -10.92 7.28
N GLU A 47 -6.61 -11.52 7.84
CA GLU A 47 -7.00 -12.88 7.47
C GLU A 47 -7.56 -12.96 6.04
N LYS A 48 -8.34 -11.97 5.63
CA LYS A 48 -9.03 -11.97 4.33
C LYS A 48 -8.22 -11.41 3.16
N ASN A 49 -7.18 -10.65 3.44
CA ASN A 49 -6.39 -10.00 2.40
C ASN A 49 -4.94 -10.47 2.45
N LYS A 50 -4.17 -10.07 1.44
CA LYS A 50 -2.73 -10.38 1.40
C LYS A 50 -1.98 -9.24 2.07
N VAL A 51 -1.39 -9.50 3.23
CA VAL A 51 -0.70 -8.49 4.04
C VAL A 51 0.71 -9.01 4.33
N TYR A 52 1.71 -8.20 3.98
CA TYR A 52 3.13 -8.54 4.18
C TYR A 52 3.83 -7.45 4.97
N LYS A 53 4.55 -7.85 6.00
CA LYS A 53 5.26 -6.94 6.90
C LYS A 53 6.76 -6.92 6.62
N LEU A 54 7.36 -5.75 6.76
CA LEU A 54 8.81 -5.57 6.65
C LEU A 54 9.39 -5.52 8.06
N VAL A 55 10.26 -6.47 8.36
CA VAL A 55 10.84 -6.61 9.70
C VAL A 55 12.34 -6.33 9.65
N GLN A 56 12.80 -5.46 10.54
CA GLN A 56 14.22 -5.16 10.72
C GLN A 56 14.52 -5.14 12.20
N ASN A 57 15.57 -5.86 12.62
CA ASN A 57 15.97 -5.96 14.04
C ASN A 57 14.80 -6.33 14.95
N ASN A 58 14.01 -7.33 14.52
CA ASN A 58 12.83 -7.82 15.23
C ASN A 58 11.71 -6.80 15.40
N GLU A 59 11.75 -5.71 14.64
CA GLU A 59 10.71 -4.68 14.67
C GLU A 59 10.04 -4.58 13.32
N ILE A 60 8.70 -4.45 13.30
CA ILE A 60 7.94 -4.20 12.08
C ILE A 60 8.06 -2.72 11.77
N ILE A 61 8.65 -2.37 10.61
CA ILE A 61 8.88 -0.97 10.23
C ILE A 61 8.02 -0.51 9.06
N GLY A 62 7.31 -1.43 8.42
CA GLY A 62 6.44 -1.11 7.30
C GLY A 62 5.65 -2.31 6.87
N TYR A 63 4.74 -2.11 5.93
CA TYR A 63 3.95 -3.21 5.37
C TYR A 63 3.29 -2.78 4.07
N TYR A 64 2.84 -3.78 3.29
CA TYR A 64 1.94 -3.54 2.17
C TYR A 64 0.81 -4.56 2.21
N SER A 65 -0.30 -4.21 1.55
CA SER A 65 -1.42 -5.13 1.44
C SER A 65 -2.11 -4.97 0.11
N TYR A 66 -2.70 -6.06 -0.38
CA TYR A 66 -3.43 -6.04 -1.64
C TYR A 66 -4.54 -7.06 -1.63
N PHE A 67 -5.46 -6.92 -2.59
CA PHE A 67 -6.54 -7.85 -2.80
C PHE A 67 -6.92 -7.87 -4.28
N PHE A 68 -7.65 -8.90 -4.68
CA PHE A 68 -8.17 -9.02 -6.04
C PHE A 68 -9.49 -8.27 -6.15
N THR A 69 -9.61 -7.39 -7.15
CA THR A 69 -10.89 -6.73 -7.46
C THR A 69 -11.71 -7.57 -8.44
N ASP A 70 -11.03 -8.38 -9.25
CA ASP A 70 -11.61 -9.42 -10.07
C ASP A 70 -10.55 -10.49 -10.31
N GLU A 71 -10.84 -11.50 -11.14
CA GLU A 71 -9.91 -12.64 -11.34
C GLU A 71 -8.54 -12.25 -11.89
N LYS A 72 -8.46 -11.13 -12.60
CA LYS A 72 -7.25 -10.71 -13.31
C LYS A 72 -6.70 -9.37 -12.86
N THR A 73 -7.30 -8.73 -11.86
CA THR A 73 -6.91 -7.41 -11.41
C THR A 73 -6.62 -7.41 -9.91
N ILE A 74 -5.46 -6.88 -9.54
CA ILE A 74 -5.06 -6.69 -8.15
C ILE A 74 -5.11 -5.20 -7.83
N LYS A 75 -5.59 -4.86 -6.64
CA LYS A 75 -5.50 -3.51 -6.11
C LYS A 75 -4.51 -3.49 -4.95
N LEU A 76 -3.48 -2.65 -5.07
CA LEU A 76 -2.58 -2.35 -3.95
C LEU A 76 -3.35 -1.42 -3.01
N ASP A 77 -3.69 -1.93 -1.83
CA ASP A 77 -4.54 -1.20 -0.87
C ASP A 77 -3.74 -0.31 0.06
N ASN A 78 -2.65 -0.84 0.60
CA ASN A 78 -1.79 -0.10 1.52
C ASN A 78 -0.32 -0.35 1.22
N ILE A 79 0.50 0.70 1.39
CA ILE A 79 1.95 0.60 1.50
C ILE A 79 2.40 1.73 2.41
N PHE A 80 2.92 1.38 3.59
CA PHE A 80 3.30 2.34 4.61
C PHE A 80 4.62 1.98 5.26
N ILE A 81 5.38 3.01 5.62
CA ILE A 81 6.66 2.89 6.33
C ILE A 81 6.57 3.80 7.55
N LEU A 82 7.13 3.36 8.68
CA LEU A 82 7.25 4.23 9.85
C LEU A 82 8.01 5.51 9.46
N PRO A 83 7.58 6.68 9.96
CA PRO A 83 8.19 7.96 9.57
C PRO A 83 9.70 8.02 9.72
N GLU A 84 10.27 7.43 10.77
CA GLU A 84 11.70 7.45 11.01
C GLU A 84 12.51 6.67 9.95
N PHE A 85 11.85 5.86 9.13
CA PHE A 85 12.49 5.08 8.07
C PHE A 85 12.19 5.59 6.67
N ILE A 86 11.45 6.69 6.55
CA ILE A 86 11.13 7.31 5.25
C ILE A 86 12.42 7.92 4.66
N GLY A 87 12.56 7.79 3.33
CA GLY A 87 13.73 8.35 2.65
C GLY A 87 14.96 7.45 2.66
N LYS A 88 14.83 6.21 3.14
CA LYS A 88 15.95 5.26 3.24
C LYS A 88 15.82 4.07 2.26
N GLY A 89 14.89 4.15 1.31
CA GLY A 89 14.72 3.11 0.31
C GLY A 89 13.83 1.95 0.68
N PHE A 90 13.20 1.97 1.86
CA PHE A 90 12.34 0.86 2.29
C PHE A 90 11.04 0.78 1.49
N GLY A 91 10.50 1.92 1.04
CA GLY A 91 9.32 1.91 0.18
C GLY A 91 9.59 1.18 -1.13
N LYS A 92 10.77 1.39 -1.70
CA LYS A 92 11.20 0.70 -2.91
C LYS A 92 11.34 -0.80 -2.67
N ILE A 93 11.87 -1.18 -1.51
CA ILE A 93 12.00 -2.60 -1.14
C ILE A 93 10.63 -3.27 -1.06
N LEU A 94 9.66 -2.62 -0.42
CA LEU A 94 8.29 -3.13 -0.35
C LEU A 94 7.65 -3.23 -1.73
N MET A 95 7.79 -2.20 -2.57
CA MET A 95 7.23 -2.24 -3.93
C MET A 95 7.85 -3.34 -4.78
N ASN A 96 9.16 -3.52 -4.69
CA ASN A 96 9.82 -4.57 -5.46
C ASN A 96 9.35 -5.96 -5.01
N ASP A 97 9.14 -6.16 -3.71
CA ASP A 97 8.62 -7.41 -3.19
C ASP A 97 7.18 -7.66 -3.68
N PHE A 98 6.35 -6.63 -3.58
CA PHE A 98 4.97 -6.69 -4.06
C PHE A 98 4.90 -7.05 -5.55
N LEU A 99 5.69 -6.37 -6.39
CA LEU A 99 5.68 -6.62 -7.83
C LEU A 99 6.25 -8.00 -8.15
N LYS A 100 7.30 -8.43 -7.45
CA LYS A 100 7.86 -9.77 -7.64
C LYS A 100 6.82 -10.85 -7.37
N ASN A 101 6.08 -10.70 -6.27
CA ASN A 101 5.07 -11.68 -5.90
C ASN A 101 3.86 -11.68 -6.83
N THR A 102 3.40 -10.51 -7.24
CA THR A 102 2.18 -10.38 -8.03
C THR A 102 2.40 -10.68 -9.51
N LYS A 103 3.58 -10.36 -10.06
CA LYS A 103 3.88 -10.66 -11.48
C LYS A 103 3.95 -12.15 -11.78
N GLN A 104 4.10 -12.98 -10.75
CA GLN A 104 4.08 -14.44 -10.89
C GLN A 104 2.65 -14.98 -11.03
N LEU A 105 1.66 -14.17 -10.68
CA LEU A 105 0.26 -14.55 -10.75
C LEU A 105 -0.29 -14.32 -12.15
N ASP A 106 -1.35 -15.03 -12.48
CA ASP A 106 -2.02 -14.87 -13.77
C ASP A 106 -2.97 -13.68 -13.71
N ILE A 107 -2.41 -12.48 -13.83
CA ILE A 107 -3.15 -11.23 -13.75
C ILE A 107 -2.83 -10.33 -14.94
N ASP A 108 -3.75 -9.41 -15.26
CA ASP A 108 -3.59 -8.46 -16.37
C ASP A 108 -3.08 -7.10 -15.93
N LYS A 109 -3.46 -6.67 -14.72
CA LYS A 109 -3.10 -5.33 -14.25
C LYS A 109 -3.15 -5.20 -12.74
N ILE A 110 -2.46 -4.16 -12.26
CA ILE A 110 -2.47 -3.75 -10.85
C ILE A 110 -2.95 -2.31 -10.81
N THR A 111 -3.88 -2.00 -9.90
CA THR A 111 -4.40 -0.65 -9.72
C THR A 111 -4.11 -0.15 -8.31
N LEU A 112 -4.15 1.16 -8.14
CA LEU A 112 -4.06 1.79 -6.81
C LEU A 112 -4.63 3.20 -6.87
N ASP A 113 -5.00 3.71 -5.69
CA ASP A 113 -5.38 5.10 -5.51
C ASP A 113 -4.24 5.76 -4.73
N ALA A 114 -3.49 6.64 -5.38
CA ALA A 114 -2.26 7.19 -4.82
C ALA A 114 -2.53 8.43 -3.97
N GLU A 115 -1.73 8.58 -2.89
CA GLU A 115 -1.59 9.90 -2.29
C GLU A 115 -0.92 10.80 -3.33
N PRO A 116 -1.40 12.06 -3.51
CA PRO A 116 -0.84 12.92 -4.56
C PRO A 116 0.67 13.09 -4.50
N ASN A 117 1.23 13.15 -3.29
CA ASN A 117 2.67 13.29 -3.11
C ASN A 117 3.45 12.01 -3.40
N ALA A 118 2.79 10.88 -3.60
CA ALA A 118 3.42 9.61 -3.94
C ALA A 118 3.26 9.26 -5.42
N GLU A 119 2.57 10.08 -6.21
CA GLU A 119 2.33 9.78 -7.63
C GLU A 119 3.61 9.52 -8.40
N ILE A 120 4.62 10.37 -8.19
CA ILE A 120 5.92 10.25 -8.87
C ILE A 120 6.60 8.94 -8.46
N PHE A 121 6.51 8.56 -7.19
CA PHE A 121 7.06 7.31 -6.69
C PHE A 121 6.50 6.10 -7.47
N TYR A 122 5.18 6.05 -7.64
CA TYR A 122 4.57 4.94 -8.38
C TYR A 122 4.91 4.97 -9.87
N LYS A 123 5.06 6.16 -10.46
CA LYS A 123 5.47 6.27 -11.86
C LYS A 123 6.85 5.66 -12.11
N THR A 124 7.74 5.69 -11.12
CA THR A 124 9.06 5.08 -11.26
C THR A 124 8.99 3.57 -11.41
N PHE A 125 7.87 2.95 -11.02
CA PHE A 125 7.65 1.51 -11.17
C PHE A 125 6.82 1.17 -12.41
N GLY A 126 6.48 2.17 -13.23
CA GLY A 126 5.75 1.96 -14.47
C GLY A 126 4.24 2.20 -14.39
N PHE A 127 3.74 2.62 -13.22
CA PHE A 127 2.32 2.96 -13.10
C PHE A 127 2.00 4.24 -13.87
N GLU A 128 0.84 4.28 -14.48
CA GLU A 128 0.34 5.45 -15.20
C GLU A 128 -0.94 5.96 -14.55
N THR A 129 -1.12 7.27 -14.50
CA THR A 129 -2.33 7.88 -13.96
C THR A 129 -3.43 7.78 -15.01
N ILE A 130 -4.55 7.14 -14.65
CA ILE A 130 -5.67 6.92 -15.57
C ILE A 130 -6.93 7.70 -15.17
N GLY A 131 -6.93 8.34 -14.01
CA GLY A 131 -8.08 9.09 -13.53
C GLY A 131 -7.82 9.72 -12.19
N LYS A 132 -8.89 10.23 -11.59
CA LYS A 132 -8.85 10.88 -10.28
C LYS A 132 -10.03 10.41 -9.43
N LEU A 133 -9.75 10.15 -8.15
CA LEU A 133 -10.77 9.81 -7.17
C LEU A 133 -10.94 11.02 -6.23
N GLU A 134 -12.18 11.48 -6.04
CA GLU A 134 -12.44 12.57 -5.10
C GLU A 134 -12.21 12.08 -3.67
N SER A 135 -11.42 12.84 -2.91
CA SER A 135 -11.15 12.50 -1.52
C SER A 135 -12.18 13.14 -0.59
N SER A 136 -12.18 12.73 0.69
CA SER A 136 -13.02 13.32 1.72
C SER A 136 -12.61 14.76 2.05
N ILE A 137 -11.42 15.19 1.61
CA ILE A 137 -10.95 16.56 1.78
C ILE A 137 -11.32 17.33 0.51
N LYS A 138 -12.02 18.48 0.69
CA LYS A 138 -12.43 19.32 -0.41
C LYS A 138 -11.24 19.75 -1.27
N ASP A 139 -11.42 19.68 -2.59
CA ASP A 139 -10.41 20.06 -3.60
C ASP A 139 -9.14 19.20 -3.57
N ARG A 140 -9.18 18.04 -2.90
CA ARG A 140 -8.09 17.09 -2.91
C ARG A 140 -8.52 15.82 -3.64
N TYR A 141 -7.76 15.45 -4.66
CA TYR A 141 -8.03 14.27 -5.48
C TYR A 141 -6.89 13.27 -5.33
N LEU A 142 -7.24 11.99 -5.40
CA LEU A 142 -6.28 10.91 -5.39
C LEU A 142 -6.08 10.42 -6.83
N PRO A 143 -4.85 10.47 -7.38
CA PRO A 143 -4.62 9.86 -8.69
C PRO A 143 -4.95 8.38 -8.67
N ILE A 144 -5.76 7.94 -9.64
CA ILE A 144 -6.00 6.52 -9.86
C ILE A 144 -4.93 6.05 -10.83
N MET A 145 -4.14 5.07 -10.43
CA MET A 145 -3.00 4.61 -11.21
C MET A 145 -3.11 3.13 -11.58
N GLU A 146 -2.50 2.77 -12.68
CA GLU A 146 -2.58 1.42 -13.22
C GLU A 146 -1.25 0.98 -13.80
N LEU A 147 -0.89 -0.27 -13.54
CA LEU A 147 0.26 -0.93 -14.15
C LEU A 147 -0.23 -2.14 -14.95
N GLN A 148 0.02 -2.14 -16.25
CA GLN A 148 -0.30 -3.28 -17.09
C GLN A 148 0.76 -4.37 -16.89
N ILE A 149 0.33 -5.60 -16.69
CA ILE A 149 1.22 -6.74 -16.49
C ILE A 149 1.29 -7.53 -17.79
N GLU A 150 2.51 -7.69 -18.32
CA GLU A 150 2.70 -8.53 -19.49
C GLU A 150 2.48 -9.99 -19.11
N ASN A 151 1.55 -10.63 -19.80
CA ASN A 151 1.31 -12.04 -19.60
C ASN A 151 2.33 -12.83 -20.41
N LYS A 152 3.26 -13.50 -19.72
CA LYS A 152 4.30 -14.30 -20.35
C LYS A 152 3.76 -15.43 -21.23
N ASN A 153 2.51 -15.81 -21.03
CA ASN A 153 1.87 -16.86 -21.80
C ASN A 153 1.35 -16.37 -23.15
N ASN A 154 1.43 -15.06 -23.42
CA ASN A 154 0.98 -14.46 -24.69
C ASN A 154 2.13 -14.18 -25.65
N SER A 155 3.31 -14.63 -25.32
CA SER A 155 4.47 -14.46 -26.21
C SER A 155 4.57 -15.56 -27.23
#